data_de7c8c9e9de8bfad94a0ce9e92073b42
#
_entry.id   de7c8c9e9de8bfad94a0ce9e92073b42
#
_cell.length_a   1.000
_cell.length_b   1.000
_cell.length_c   1.000
_cell.angle_alpha   90.00
_cell.angle_beta   90.00
_cell.angle_gamma   90.00
#
_symmetry.space_group_name_H-M   'P 1'
#
loop_
_entity.id
_entity.type
_entity.pdbx_description
1 polymer ?
#
loop_
_entity_poly.entity_id
_entity_poly.type
_entity_poly.pdbx_seq_one_letter_code
_entity_poly.pdbx_strand_id
1 'polypeptide(L)'
;MTKAAIKYNVNRQYIYRWKRRYNGDIQSLANKSHRPHHHPNQHTEAELQKIKNFRRRNPNTGLVVLWVKLRRSGYTRSITGLYRVLRRQGQMAVKLPNPKYIPKPYEKMRFPGERVQIDVKFVPEACIVGDAAGEKFYQYTAIDEFSRWRYLEAFQEHSTYSSAQFLEHLIKAAPFKILCVQTDNGTEFTKRLLPGDNGPSLFETRLEQAGIRHKLIRPYTPRHNVK
;
A
#
# COMPACT_ATOMS: atom_id res chain seq x y z
N MET A 1 -0.17 -60.92 43.59
CA MET A 1 0.54 -59.83 42.83
C MET A 1 1.62 -60.40 41.94
N THR A 2 2.50 -61.25 42.42
CA THR A 2 3.63 -61.81 41.62
C THR A 2 3.11 -62.63 40.42
N LYS A 3 2.04 -63.48 40.62
CA LYS A 3 1.42 -64.24 39.53
C LYS A 3 0.87 -63.36 38.41
N ALA A 4 0.23 -62.20 38.75
CA ALA A 4 -0.27 -61.25 37.75
C ALA A 4 0.87 -60.58 36.99
N ALA A 5 1.99 -60.24 37.64
CA ALA A 5 3.14 -59.63 36.98
C ALA A 5 3.75 -60.59 35.94
N ILE A 6 3.86 -61.89 36.29
CA ILE A 6 4.35 -62.92 35.37
C ILE A 6 3.35 -63.10 34.21
N LYS A 7 2.04 -63.25 34.51
CA LYS A 7 0.99 -63.49 33.51
C LYS A 7 0.94 -62.36 32.43
N TYR A 8 1.12 -61.10 32.85
CA TYR A 8 1.02 -59.95 31.96
C TYR A 8 2.37 -59.37 31.54
N ASN A 9 3.48 -60.06 31.89
CA ASN A 9 4.84 -59.64 31.58
C ASN A 9 5.09 -58.17 31.91
N VAL A 10 4.69 -57.76 33.12
CA VAL A 10 4.90 -56.38 33.61
C VAL A 10 5.62 -56.37 34.94
N ASN A 11 6.33 -55.26 35.24
CA ASN A 11 7.02 -55.14 36.52
C ASN A 11 6.02 -55.16 37.69
N ARG A 12 6.35 -55.88 38.75
CA ARG A 12 5.53 -56.01 39.97
C ARG A 12 5.15 -54.63 40.58
N GLN A 13 6.09 -53.68 40.58
CA GLN A 13 5.83 -52.32 41.06
C GLN A 13 4.80 -51.59 40.23
N TYR A 14 4.71 -51.89 38.94
CA TYR A 14 3.73 -51.33 38.03
C TYR A 14 2.30 -51.74 38.43
N ILE A 15 2.11 -53.03 38.77
CA ILE A 15 0.83 -53.55 39.24
C ILE A 15 0.40 -52.88 40.58
N TYR A 16 1.36 -52.74 41.51
CA TYR A 16 1.06 -52.05 42.79
C TYR A 16 0.65 -50.58 42.55
N ARG A 17 1.31 -49.90 41.64
CA ARG A 17 0.98 -48.50 41.28
C ARG A 17 -0.45 -48.38 40.72
N TRP A 18 -0.87 -49.33 39.84
CA TRP A 18 -2.20 -49.35 39.30
C TRP A 18 -3.24 -49.75 40.34
N LYS A 19 -2.97 -50.77 41.18
CA LYS A 19 -3.84 -51.15 42.29
C LYS A 19 -4.12 -49.99 43.25
N ARG A 20 -3.10 -49.17 43.56
CA ARG A 20 -3.27 -47.98 44.41
C ARG A 20 -4.16 -46.89 43.77
N ARG A 21 -4.19 -46.85 42.44
CA ARG A 21 -5.03 -45.89 41.70
C ARG A 21 -6.45 -46.34 41.54
N TYR A 22 -6.68 -47.64 41.56
CA TYR A 22 -8.02 -48.22 41.33
C TYR A 22 -8.94 -47.99 42.55
N ASN A 23 -10.06 -47.31 42.30
CA ASN A 23 -11.09 -46.99 43.31
C ASN A 23 -12.39 -47.75 43.10
N GLY A 24 -12.42 -48.83 42.28
CA GLY A 24 -13.61 -49.60 41.92
C GLY A 24 -14.10 -49.31 40.51
N ASP A 25 -13.69 -48.15 39.92
CA ASP A 25 -14.07 -47.76 38.56
C ASP A 25 -12.84 -47.79 37.63
N ILE A 26 -13.06 -48.33 36.42
CA ILE A 26 -12.03 -48.41 35.36
C ILE A 26 -11.56 -47.02 34.95
N GLN A 27 -12.42 -46.01 35.00
CA GLN A 27 -12.07 -44.60 34.71
C GLN A 27 -10.95 -44.06 35.59
N SER A 28 -10.79 -44.59 36.83
CA SER A 28 -9.70 -44.20 37.73
C SER A 28 -8.33 -44.59 37.19
N LEU A 29 -8.26 -45.53 36.27
CA LEU A 29 -7.05 -46.01 35.62
C LEU A 29 -6.70 -45.24 34.35
N ALA A 30 -7.57 -44.36 33.89
CA ALA A 30 -7.30 -43.53 32.71
C ALA A 30 -6.02 -42.67 32.87
N ASN A 31 -5.32 -42.44 31.78
CA ASN A 31 -4.08 -41.65 31.82
C ASN A 31 -4.36 -40.23 32.33
N LYS A 32 -3.68 -39.86 33.40
CA LYS A 32 -3.70 -38.51 33.95
C LYS A 32 -2.93 -37.57 33.02
N SER A 33 -3.43 -36.33 32.87
CA SER A 33 -2.68 -35.32 32.16
C SER A 33 -1.30 -35.08 32.80
N HIS A 34 -0.27 -35.06 31.98
CA HIS A 34 1.10 -34.68 32.40
C HIS A 34 1.28 -33.14 32.43
N ARG A 35 0.24 -32.38 32.11
CA ARG A 35 0.31 -30.94 32.08
C ARG A 35 0.49 -30.41 33.53
N PRO A 36 1.43 -29.48 33.74
CA PRO A 36 1.60 -28.83 35.04
C PRO A 36 0.30 -28.12 35.45
N HIS A 37 -0.10 -28.29 36.73
CA HIS A 37 -1.26 -27.59 37.28
C HIS A 37 -1.07 -26.09 37.34
N HIS A 38 0.15 -25.64 37.54
CA HIS A 38 0.54 -24.23 37.54
C HIS A 38 1.74 -24.01 36.60
N HIS A 39 1.62 -22.97 35.76
CA HIS A 39 2.69 -22.55 34.87
C HIS A 39 3.11 -21.13 35.21
N PRO A 40 4.40 -20.87 35.59
CA PRO A 40 4.83 -19.54 36.08
C PRO A 40 4.60 -18.42 35.07
N ASN A 41 4.62 -18.74 33.78
CA ASN A 41 4.39 -17.77 32.70
C ASN A 41 2.93 -17.70 32.22
N GLN A 42 1.98 -18.32 32.94
CA GLN A 42 0.57 -18.23 32.60
C GLN A 42 0.05 -16.81 32.92
N HIS A 43 -0.75 -16.28 31.99
CA HIS A 43 -1.42 -15.01 32.25
C HIS A 43 -2.41 -15.14 33.39
N THR A 44 -2.44 -14.13 34.26
CA THR A 44 -3.44 -14.01 35.32
C THR A 44 -4.78 -13.62 34.74
N GLU A 45 -5.87 -13.87 35.47
CA GLU A 45 -7.21 -13.48 35.03
C GLU A 45 -7.33 -11.95 34.81
N ALA A 46 -6.71 -11.17 35.68
CA ALA A 46 -6.63 -9.71 35.54
C ALA A 46 -5.93 -9.26 34.25
N GLU A 47 -4.81 -9.93 33.89
CA GLU A 47 -4.13 -9.67 32.63
C GLU A 47 -4.99 -10.04 31.42
N LEU A 48 -5.68 -11.19 31.47
CA LEU A 48 -6.58 -11.64 30.42
C LEU A 48 -7.76 -10.66 30.21
N GLN A 49 -8.37 -10.20 31.30
CA GLN A 49 -9.45 -9.22 31.25
C GLN A 49 -8.95 -7.88 30.70
N LYS A 50 -7.75 -7.46 31.06
CA LYS A 50 -7.11 -6.25 30.53
C LYS A 50 -6.91 -6.37 29.01
N ILE A 51 -6.36 -7.48 28.52
CA ILE A 51 -6.19 -7.76 27.09
C ILE A 51 -7.53 -7.69 26.36
N LYS A 52 -8.56 -8.36 26.90
CA LYS A 52 -9.92 -8.38 26.33
C LYS A 52 -10.52 -6.97 26.21
N ASN A 53 -10.39 -6.16 27.26
CA ASN A 53 -10.89 -4.78 27.26
C ASN A 53 -10.17 -3.90 26.25
N PHE A 54 -8.84 -4.00 26.16
CA PHE A 54 -8.06 -3.25 25.16
C PHE A 54 -8.40 -3.69 23.74
N ARG A 55 -8.58 -4.99 23.49
CA ARG A 55 -8.97 -5.51 22.16
C ARG A 55 -10.36 -5.03 21.77
N ARG A 56 -11.34 -5.05 22.68
CA ARG A 56 -12.70 -4.54 22.44
C ARG A 56 -12.71 -3.07 22.01
N ARG A 57 -11.88 -2.23 22.66
CA ARG A 57 -11.76 -0.81 22.30
C ARG A 57 -10.96 -0.56 21.03
N ASN A 58 -10.15 -1.50 20.60
CA ASN A 58 -9.24 -1.39 19.46
C ASN A 58 -9.30 -2.66 18.57
N PRO A 59 -10.43 -2.96 17.94
CA PRO A 59 -10.65 -4.26 17.28
C PRO A 59 -9.72 -4.52 16.09
N ASN A 60 -9.35 -3.47 15.34
CA ASN A 60 -8.54 -3.58 14.12
C ASN A 60 -7.06 -3.28 14.34
N THR A 61 -6.66 -2.98 15.57
CA THR A 61 -5.27 -2.63 15.88
C THR A 61 -4.35 -3.84 15.74
N GLY A 62 -3.26 -3.69 15.00
CA GLY A 62 -2.22 -4.72 14.84
C GLY A 62 -1.57 -5.12 16.17
N LEU A 63 -0.97 -6.31 16.21
CA LEU A 63 -0.40 -6.91 17.41
C LEU A 63 0.61 -6.01 18.13
N VAL A 64 1.56 -5.43 17.37
CA VAL A 64 2.64 -4.59 17.93
C VAL A 64 2.06 -3.35 18.61
N VAL A 65 1.16 -2.65 17.94
CA VAL A 65 0.55 -1.43 18.47
C VAL A 65 -0.31 -1.74 19.71
N LEU A 66 -1.05 -2.84 19.70
CA LEU A 66 -1.81 -3.30 20.85
C LEU A 66 -0.90 -3.63 22.03
N TRP A 67 0.21 -4.31 21.80
CA TRP A 67 1.21 -4.63 22.82
C TRP A 67 1.82 -3.36 23.43
N VAL A 68 2.19 -2.36 22.61
CA VAL A 68 2.72 -1.07 23.09
C VAL A 68 1.69 -0.34 23.98
N LYS A 69 0.43 -0.32 23.57
CA LYS A 69 -0.66 0.27 24.39
C LYS A 69 -0.83 -0.45 25.74
N LEU A 70 -0.78 -1.78 25.71
CA LEU A 70 -0.84 -2.61 26.93
C LEU A 70 0.38 -2.36 27.84
N ARG A 71 1.60 -2.27 27.28
CA ARG A 71 2.83 -1.95 28.02
C ARG A 71 2.70 -0.62 28.77
N ARG A 72 2.19 0.41 28.12
CA ARG A 72 1.93 1.72 28.75
C ARG A 72 0.95 1.65 29.92
N SER A 73 0.10 0.63 29.97
CA SER A 73 -0.84 0.38 31.07
C SER A 73 -0.33 -0.63 32.11
N GLY A 74 0.99 -0.97 32.10
CA GLY A 74 1.59 -1.86 33.08
C GLY A 74 1.56 -3.36 32.72
N TYR A 75 1.32 -3.73 31.47
CA TYR A 75 1.44 -5.11 31.02
C TYR A 75 2.92 -5.49 30.81
N THR A 76 3.41 -6.55 31.45
CA THR A 76 4.82 -6.90 31.50
C THR A 76 5.22 -8.06 30.59
N ARG A 77 4.24 -8.83 30.09
CA ARG A 77 4.50 -10.03 29.28
C ARG A 77 5.03 -9.71 27.89
N SER A 78 5.68 -10.68 27.27
CA SER A 78 6.22 -10.56 25.92
C SER A 78 5.13 -10.46 24.85
N ILE A 79 5.48 -9.91 23.70
CA ILE A 79 4.59 -9.82 22.53
C ILE A 79 4.16 -11.22 22.05
N THR A 80 5.06 -12.22 22.13
CA THR A 80 4.75 -13.61 21.78
C THR A 80 3.72 -14.22 22.74
N GLY A 81 3.80 -13.88 24.02
CA GLY A 81 2.80 -14.27 25.03
C GLY A 81 1.43 -13.69 24.69
N LEU A 82 1.36 -12.40 24.37
CA LEU A 82 0.14 -11.73 23.93
C LEU A 82 -0.44 -12.36 22.66
N TYR A 83 0.40 -12.63 21.65
CA TYR A 83 -0.02 -13.31 20.42
C TYR A 83 -0.73 -14.65 20.70
N ARG A 84 -0.11 -15.50 21.54
CA ARG A 84 -0.66 -16.81 21.91
C ARG A 84 -2.03 -16.70 22.59
N VAL A 85 -2.19 -15.70 23.47
CA VAL A 85 -3.48 -15.45 24.14
C VAL A 85 -4.53 -15.00 23.14
N LEU A 86 -4.24 -13.99 22.32
CA LEU A 86 -5.18 -13.48 21.31
C LEU A 86 -5.59 -14.57 20.31
N ARG A 87 -4.64 -15.40 19.87
CA ARG A 87 -4.92 -16.53 18.97
C ARG A 87 -5.82 -17.57 19.61
N ARG A 88 -5.55 -17.93 20.87
CA ARG A 88 -6.35 -18.91 21.63
C ARG A 88 -7.77 -18.44 21.86
N GLN A 89 -7.95 -17.14 22.09
CA GLN A 89 -9.25 -16.52 22.33
C GLN A 89 -9.99 -16.09 21.06
N GLY A 90 -9.43 -16.33 19.87
CA GLY A 90 -10.01 -15.89 18.60
C GLY A 90 -10.06 -14.37 18.43
N GLN A 91 -9.25 -13.62 19.19
CA GLN A 91 -9.27 -12.16 19.24
C GLN A 91 -8.15 -11.51 18.41
N MET A 92 -7.70 -12.17 17.37
CA MET A 92 -6.77 -11.54 16.41
C MET A 92 -7.45 -10.40 15.67
N ALA A 93 -6.66 -9.39 15.24
CA ALA A 93 -7.19 -8.32 14.41
C ALA A 93 -7.77 -8.89 13.12
N VAL A 94 -8.96 -8.44 12.77
CA VAL A 94 -9.56 -8.77 11.48
C VAL A 94 -8.77 -8.02 10.40
N LYS A 95 -8.12 -8.76 9.51
CA LYS A 95 -7.54 -8.17 8.31
C LYS A 95 -8.69 -7.83 7.37
N LEU A 96 -8.99 -6.55 7.24
CA LEU A 96 -9.85 -6.11 6.16
C LEU A 96 -9.13 -6.44 4.84
N PRO A 97 -9.78 -7.15 3.91
CA PRO A 97 -9.20 -7.38 2.60
C PRO A 97 -8.91 -6.02 1.96
N ASN A 98 -7.68 -5.83 1.48
CA ASN A 98 -7.40 -4.66 0.66
C ASN A 98 -8.36 -4.71 -0.54
N PRO A 99 -9.08 -3.63 -0.84
CA PRO A 99 -9.92 -3.60 -2.02
C PRO A 99 -9.05 -3.95 -3.22
N LYS A 100 -9.44 -4.98 -3.97
CA LYS A 100 -8.73 -5.35 -5.19
C LYS A 100 -8.79 -4.16 -6.14
N TYR A 101 -7.63 -3.69 -6.57
CA TYR A 101 -7.56 -2.69 -7.63
C TYR A 101 -8.15 -3.31 -8.90
N ILE A 102 -9.26 -2.77 -9.36
CA ILE A 102 -9.85 -3.10 -10.66
C ILE A 102 -9.34 -2.04 -11.64
N PRO A 103 -8.45 -2.41 -12.57
CA PRO A 103 -7.97 -1.47 -13.57
C PRO A 103 -9.17 -0.98 -14.40
N LYS A 104 -9.34 0.33 -14.51
CA LYS A 104 -10.29 0.87 -15.49
C LYS A 104 -9.77 0.55 -16.88
N PRO A 105 -10.62 0.08 -17.81
CA PRO A 105 -10.20 -0.12 -19.19
C PRO A 105 -9.64 1.19 -19.75
N TYR A 106 -8.60 1.05 -20.57
CA TYR A 106 -8.00 2.21 -21.23
C TYR A 106 -9.00 2.81 -22.23
N GLU A 107 -9.18 4.12 -22.10
CA GLU A 107 -10.05 4.89 -23.01
C GLU A 107 -9.34 5.09 -24.35
N LYS A 108 -9.78 4.38 -25.38
CA LYS A 108 -9.22 4.51 -26.73
C LYS A 108 -9.78 5.76 -27.42
N MET A 109 -8.89 6.55 -28.02
CA MET A 109 -9.29 7.70 -28.83
C MET A 109 -9.84 7.25 -30.17
N ARG A 110 -10.75 8.04 -30.75
CA ARG A 110 -11.50 7.66 -31.95
C ARG A 110 -11.07 8.42 -33.20
N PHE A 111 -10.45 9.60 -33.05
CA PHE A 111 -9.97 10.43 -34.14
C PHE A 111 -8.78 11.28 -33.71
N PRO A 112 -7.99 11.82 -34.67
CA PRO A 112 -6.86 12.69 -34.36
C PRO A 112 -7.30 13.97 -33.63
N GLY A 113 -6.54 14.38 -32.61
CA GLY A 113 -6.81 15.58 -31.83
C GLY A 113 -7.83 15.40 -30.71
N GLU A 114 -8.50 14.23 -30.58
CA GLU A 114 -9.40 13.97 -29.47
C GLU A 114 -8.67 14.09 -28.11
N ARG A 115 -7.40 13.61 -28.07
CA ARG A 115 -6.52 13.81 -26.91
C ARG A 115 -5.05 13.81 -27.30
N VAL A 116 -4.36 14.90 -27.01
CA VAL A 116 -2.92 15.07 -27.19
C VAL A 116 -2.27 15.05 -25.80
N GLN A 117 -1.26 14.21 -25.61
CA GLN A 117 -0.44 14.17 -24.38
C GLN A 117 0.75 15.09 -24.56
N ILE A 118 1.03 15.90 -23.53
CA ILE A 118 2.24 16.75 -23.47
C ILE A 118 3.07 16.29 -22.28
N ASP A 119 4.36 16.14 -22.53
CA ASP A 119 5.38 15.78 -21.53
C ASP A 119 6.62 16.65 -21.73
N VAL A 120 7.35 16.90 -20.64
CA VAL A 120 8.60 17.65 -20.66
C VAL A 120 9.72 16.80 -20.10
N LYS A 121 10.84 16.78 -20.82
CA LYS A 121 12.05 16.07 -20.42
C LYS A 121 13.23 16.99 -20.39
N PHE A 122 14.10 16.82 -19.43
CA PHE A 122 15.43 17.40 -19.45
C PHE A 122 16.24 16.75 -20.57
N VAL A 123 16.89 17.59 -21.40
CA VAL A 123 17.78 17.10 -22.45
C VAL A 123 19.14 16.78 -21.82
N PRO A 124 19.63 15.52 -21.90
CA PRO A 124 20.95 15.18 -21.37
C PRO A 124 22.05 16.02 -22.01
N GLU A 125 22.99 16.48 -21.22
CA GLU A 125 24.11 17.31 -21.69
C GLU A 125 24.89 16.67 -22.85
N ALA A 126 25.07 15.36 -22.83
CA ALA A 126 25.69 14.60 -23.90
C ALA A 126 24.97 14.68 -25.26
N CYS A 127 23.72 15.12 -25.28
CA CYS A 127 22.93 15.32 -26.51
C CYS A 127 23.01 16.75 -27.05
N ILE A 128 23.68 17.67 -26.34
CA ILE A 128 23.79 19.08 -26.69
C ILE A 128 25.21 19.30 -27.25
N VAL A 129 25.28 19.62 -28.53
CA VAL A 129 26.55 19.75 -29.26
C VAL A 129 26.64 21.13 -29.96
N GLY A 130 27.83 21.50 -30.40
CA GLY A 130 28.07 22.78 -31.07
C GLY A 130 28.04 23.96 -30.13
N ASP A 131 27.56 25.11 -30.60
CA ASP A 131 27.59 26.38 -29.88
C ASP A 131 26.72 26.39 -28.61
N ALA A 132 25.79 25.45 -28.51
CA ALA A 132 24.91 25.28 -27.34
C ALA A 132 25.49 24.34 -26.26
N ALA A 133 26.69 23.82 -26.46
CA ALA A 133 27.33 22.93 -25.49
C ALA A 133 27.48 23.60 -24.11
N GLY A 134 27.01 22.93 -23.03
CA GLY A 134 27.00 23.47 -21.68
C GLY A 134 25.75 24.25 -21.28
N GLU A 135 24.83 24.50 -22.21
CA GLU A 135 23.52 25.06 -21.90
C GLU A 135 22.52 23.99 -21.47
N LYS A 136 21.46 24.41 -20.79
CA LYS A 136 20.38 23.51 -20.34
C LYS A 136 19.16 23.66 -21.23
N PHE A 137 18.65 22.54 -21.69
CA PHE A 137 17.42 22.51 -22.50
C PHE A 137 16.38 21.54 -21.93
N TYR A 138 15.13 21.91 -22.13
CA TYR A 138 13.97 21.09 -21.82
C TYR A 138 13.21 20.78 -23.10
N GLN A 139 13.09 19.52 -23.42
CA GLN A 139 12.33 19.06 -24.60
C GLN A 139 10.86 18.93 -24.22
N TYR A 140 10.03 19.71 -24.82
CA TYR A 140 8.58 19.59 -24.79
C TYR A 140 8.15 18.65 -25.93
N THR A 141 7.33 17.68 -25.62
CA THR A 141 6.87 16.67 -26.59
C THR A 141 5.36 16.57 -26.51
N ALA A 142 4.68 16.77 -27.63
CA ALA A 142 3.26 16.50 -27.78
C ALA A 142 3.07 15.25 -28.63
N ILE A 143 2.16 14.35 -28.22
CA ILE A 143 1.83 13.12 -28.94
C ILE A 143 0.31 12.99 -29.02
N ASP A 144 -0.25 12.95 -30.23
CA ASP A 144 -1.64 12.59 -30.42
C ASP A 144 -1.86 11.10 -30.15
N GLU A 145 -2.80 10.75 -29.28
CA GLU A 145 -3.01 9.36 -28.87
C GLU A 145 -3.58 8.48 -29.98
N PHE A 146 -4.34 9.05 -30.91
CA PHE A 146 -4.92 8.30 -32.02
C PHE A 146 -3.95 8.08 -33.17
N SER A 147 -3.45 9.18 -33.77
CA SER A 147 -2.61 9.12 -34.97
C SER A 147 -1.13 8.87 -34.69
N ARG A 148 -0.70 9.04 -33.42
CA ARG A 148 0.71 9.02 -33.03
C ARG A 148 1.54 10.15 -33.63
N TRP A 149 0.90 11.16 -34.21
CA TRP A 149 1.57 12.36 -34.65
C TRP A 149 2.30 13.01 -33.48
N ARG A 150 3.51 13.51 -33.74
CA ARG A 150 4.36 14.12 -32.74
C ARG A 150 4.77 15.53 -33.13
N TYR A 151 4.84 16.39 -32.12
CA TYR A 151 5.45 17.68 -32.21
C TYR A 151 6.46 17.84 -31.06
N LEU A 152 7.66 18.34 -31.38
CA LEU A 152 8.76 18.50 -30.44
C LEU A 152 9.36 19.89 -30.57
N GLU A 153 9.68 20.51 -29.46
CA GLU A 153 10.40 21.77 -29.38
C GLU A 153 11.25 21.80 -28.10
N ALA A 154 12.39 22.51 -28.16
CA ALA A 154 13.28 22.66 -27.03
C ALA A 154 13.29 24.09 -26.50
N PHE A 155 13.24 24.26 -25.20
CA PHE A 155 13.31 25.56 -24.51
C PHE A 155 14.41 25.51 -23.45
N GLN A 156 15.02 26.66 -23.18
CA GLN A 156 16.03 26.79 -22.12
C GLN A 156 15.38 26.85 -20.73
N GLU A 157 14.09 27.19 -20.66
CA GLU A 157 13.35 27.30 -19.40
C GLU A 157 12.30 26.19 -19.23
N HIS A 158 12.18 25.70 -18.00
CA HIS A 158 11.10 24.83 -17.56
C HIS A 158 10.07 25.67 -16.80
N SER A 159 9.28 26.42 -17.53
CA SER A 159 8.34 27.39 -16.97
C SER A 159 6.95 27.29 -17.57
N THR A 160 5.95 27.86 -16.88
CA THR A 160 4.59 27.96 -17.45
C THR A 160 4.52 28.86 -18.69
N TYR A 161 5.47 29.80 -18.84
CA TYR A 161 5.60 30.63 -20.02
C TYR A 161 6.03 29.78 -21.23
N SER A 162 7.09 28.98 -21.09
CA SER A 162 7.56 28.07 -22.14
C SER A 162 6.49 27.05 -22.51
N SER A 163 5.73 26.54 -21.54
CA SER A 163 4.60 25.63 -21.78
C SER A 163 3.49 26.29 -22.59
N ALA A 164 3.16 27.56 -22.28
CA ALA A 164 2.15 28.32 -23.01
C ALA A 164 2.60 28.62 -24.46
N GLN A 165 3.85 28.99 -24.63
CA GLN A 165 4.44 29.22 -25.97
C GLN A 165 4.47 27.93 -26.78
N PHE A 166 4.88 26.83 -26.21
CA PHE A 166 4.84 25.51 -26.84
C PHE A 166 3.41 25.14 -27.29
N LEU A 167 2.40 25.38 -26.44
CA LEU A 167 1.01 25.16 -26.79
C LEU A 167 0.55 25.97 -28.01
N GLU A 168 0.93 27.24 -28.09
CA GLU A 168 0.61 28.11 -29.22
C GLU A 168 1.23 27.60 -30.53
N HIS A 169 2.49 27.16 -30.46
CA HIS A 169 3.19 26.58 -31.62
C HIS A 169 2.59 25.22 -32.00
N LEU A 170 2.26 24.38 -31.01
CA LEU A 170 1.59 23.11 -31.21
C LEU A 170 0.25 23.25 -31.93
N ILE A 171 -0.58 24.21 -31.52
CA ILE A 171 -1.90 24.47 -32.15
C ILE A 171 -1.71 24.89 -33.62
N LYS A 172 -0.69 25.70 -33.92
CA LYS A 172 -0.40 26.13 -35.29
C LYS A 172 0.14 25.02 -36.17
N ALA A 173 0.94 24.11 -35.60
CA ALA A 173 1.61 23.02 -36.30
C ALA A 173 0.70 21.80 -36.50
N ALA A 174 -0.30 21.60 -35.64
CA ALA A 174 -1.15 20.43 -35.69
C ALA A 174 -2.03 20.40 -36.97
N PRO A 175 -2.03 19.28 -37.73
CA PRO A 175 -2.86 19.16 -38.94
C PRO A 175 -4.33 18.85 -38.61
N PHE A 176 -4.73 18.91 -37.35
CA PHE A 176 -6.08 18.63 -36.85
C PHE A 176 -6.41 19.56 -35.68
N LYS A 177 -7.70 19.71 -35.39
CA LYS A 177 -8.18 20.47 -34.21
C LYS A 177 -7.92 19.67 -32.94
N ILE A 178 -7.23 20.27 -31.95
CA ILE A 178 -6.99 19.67 -30.63
C ILE A 178 -8.19 19.96 -29.72
N LEU A 179 -8.82 18.92 -29.18
CA LEU A 179 -9.97 19.03 -28.28
C LEU A 179 -9.58 18.89 -26.79
N CYS A 180 -8.55 18.09 -26.51
CA CYS A 180 -8.10 17.84 -25.15
C CYS A 180 -6.58 17.70 -25.11
N VAL A 181 -5.98 18.39 -24.15
CA VAL A 181 -4.57 18.24 -23.80
C VAL A 181 -4.47 17.54 -22.45
N GLN A 182 -3.70 16.47 -22.38
CA GLN A 182 -3.39 15.74 -21.15
C GLN A 182 -1.96 16.00 -20.73
N THR A 183 -1.76 16.40 -19.48
CA THR A 183 -0.42 16.61 -18.88
C THR A 183 -0.34 15.91 -17.53
N ASP A 184 0.83 15.84 -16.98
CA ASP A 184 1.02 15.56 -15.55
C ASP A 184 0.64 16.79 -14.68
N ASN A 185 0.98 16.75 -13.40
CA ASN A 185 0.71 17.83 -12.45
C ASN A 185 1.96 18.71 -12.23
N GLY A 186 2.86 18.79 -13.19
CA GLY A 186 4.03 19.65 -13.13
C GLY A 186 3.65 21.14 -12.98
N THR A 187 4.49 21.90 -12.27
CA THR A 187 4.23 23.32 -12.00
C THR A 187 4.27 24.20 -13.26
N GLU A 188 4.89 23.71 -14.32
CA GLU A 188 4.89 24.30 -15.67
C GLU A 188 3.51 24.25 -16.35
N PHE A 189 2.66 23.30 -15.97
CA PHE A 189 1.34 23.11 -16.52
C PHE A 189 0.23 23.58 -15.58
N THR A 190 0.35 23.32 -14.27
CA THR A 190 -0.73 23.60 -13.32
C THR A 190 -0.19 23.98 -11.94
N LYS A 191 -0.92 24.83 -11.23
CA LYS A 191 -0.63 25.17 -9.83
C LYS A 191 -1.42 24.33 -8.82
N ARG A 192 -2.16 23.33 -9.28
CA ARG A 192 -3.11 22.55 -8.47
C ARG A 192 -2.50 21.93 -7.20
N LEU A 193 -1.23 21.53 -7.22
CA LEU A 193 -0.56 20.91 -6.08
C LEU A 193 0.21 21.91 -5.22
N LEU A 194 0.26 23.18 -5.59
CA LEU A 194 0.88 24.20 -4.76
C LEU A 194 -0.04 24.60 -3.60
N PRO A 195 0.52 24.89 -2.40
CA PRO A 195 -0.29 25.35 -1.27
C PRO A 195 -0.87 26.74 -1.55
N GLY A 196 -2.13 26.96 -1.15
CA GLY A 196 -2.86 28.21 -1.31
C GLY A 196 -3.77 28.24 -2.55
N ASP A 197 -4.56 29.30 -2.67
CA ASP A 197 -5.39 29.56 -3.87
C ASP A 197 -4.57 30.35 -4.88
N ASN A 198 -3.93 29.63 -5.79
CA ASN A 198 -2.98 30.21 -6.74
C ASN A 198 -3.62 30.64 -8.07
N GLY A 199 -4.91 30.38 -8.27
CA GLY A 199 -5.59 30.59 -9.56
C GLY A 199 -5.02 29.71 -10.69
N PRO A 200 -5.49 29.86 -11.95
CA PRO A 200 -4.97 29.12 -13.08
C PRO A 200 -3.53 29.50 -13.43
N SER A 201 -2.79 28.57 -14.00
CA SER A 201 -1.48 28.86 -14.60
C SER A 201 -1.64 29.57 -15.93
N LEU A 202 -0.57 30.19 -16.47
CA LEU A 202 -0.61 30.80 -17.81
C LEU A 202 -0.96 29.74 -18.87
N PHE A 203 -0.44 28.54 -18.73
CA PHE A 203 -0.75 27.42 -19.63
C PHE A 203 -2.24 27.05 -19.58
N GLU A 204 -2.84 26.95 -18.40
CA GLU A 204 -4.28 26.69 -18.23
C GLU A 204 -5.14 27.82 -18.84
N THR A 205 -4.73 29.07 -18.62
CA THR A 205 -5.41 30.23 -19.22
C THR A 205 -5.38 30.18 -20.76
N ARG A 206 -4.24 29.79 -21.37
CA ARG A 206 -4.13 29.64 -22.82
C ARG A 206 -4.97 28.50 -23.36
N LEU A 207 -5.05 27.38 -22.65
CA LEU A 207 -5.94 26.26 -23.01
C LEU A 207 -7.41 26.70 -23.03
N GLU A 208 -7.83 27.44 -22.00
CA GLU A 208 -9.20 27.97 -21.90
C GLU A 208 -9.52 28.93 -23.05
N GLN A 209 -8.62 29.89 -23.35
CA GLN A 209 -8.74 30.82 -24.47
C GLN A 209 -8.85 30.09 -25.81
N ALA A 210 -8.13 28.97 -25.97
CA ALA A 210 -8.17 28.14 -27.19
C ALA A 210 -9.41 27.20 -27.24
N GLY A 211 -10.22 27.14 -26.19
CA GLY A 211 -11.33 26.20 -26.06
C GLY A 211 -10.91 24.74 -25.98
N ILE A 212 -9.69 24.46 -25.45
CA ILE A 212 -9.11 23.13 -25.32
C ILE A 212 -9.29 22.66 -23.87
N ARG A 213 -9.84 21.46 -23.69
CA ARG A 213 -10.01 20.88 -22.37
C ARG A 213 -8.67 20.43 -21.78
N HIS A 214 -8.34 20.84 -20.57
CA HIS A 214 -7.19 20.33 -19.82
C HIS A 214 -7.55 19.06 -19.03
N LYS A 215 -6.79 17.97 -19.20
CA LYS A 215 -6.92 16.72 -18.45
C LYS A 215 -5.64 16.43 -17.68
N LEU A 216 -5.69 16.57 -16.37
CA LEU A 216 -4.59 16.22 -15.50
C LEU A 216 -4.63 14.72 -15.17
N ILE A 217 -3.47 14.05 -15.19
CA ILE A 217 -3.35 12.69 -14.66
C ILE A 217 -3.49 12.71 -13.13
N ARG A 218 -3.77 11.55 -12.55
CA ARG A 218 -3.78 11.44 -11.07
C ARG A 218 -2.38 11.71 -10.53
N PRO A 219 -2.25 12.49 -9.46
CA PRO A 219 -0.97 12.67 -8.78
C PRO A 219 -0.33 11.31 -8.45
N TYR A 220 0.99 11.24 -8.53
CA TYR A 220 1.78 10.04 -8.26
C TYR A 220 1.44 8.81 -9.11
N THR A 221 0.89 9.00 -10.31
CA THR A 221 0.54 7.91 -11.23
C THR A 221 1.22 8.09 -12.59
N PRO A 222 2.56 7.94 -12.69
CA PRO A 222 3.32 8.22 -13.92
C PRO A 222 2.92 7.33 -15.10
N ARG A 223 2.33 6.16 -14.84
CA ARG A 223 1.86 5.22 -15.88
C ARG A 223 0.80 5.80 -16.82
N HIS A 224 0.15 6.90 -16.45
CA HIS A 224 -0.88 7.53 -17.28
C HIS A 224 -0.30 8.52 -18.31
N ASN A 225 0.98 8.86 -18.20
CA ASN A 225 1.67 9.80 -19.10
C ASN A 225 2.73 9.09 -19.95
N VAL A 226 2.73 7.76 -20.00
CA VAL A 226 3.72 6.98 -20.76
C VAL A 226 3.00 6.23 -21.86
N LYS A 227 3.22 6.66 -23.07
CA LYS A 227 2.98 5.82 -24.26
C LYS A 227 4.01 6.07 -25.36
#